data_5cff24bc546897d670ce3c3031b7fb70
#
_entry.id   5cff24bc546897d670ce3c3031b7fb70
#
_cell.length_a   1.000
_cell.length_b   1.000
_cell.length_c   1.000
_cell.angle_alpha   90.00
_cell.angle_beta   90.00
_cell.angle_gamma   90.00
#
_symmetry.space_group_name_H-M   'P 1'
#
loop_
_entity.id
_entity.type
_entity.pdbx_description
1 polymer ?
#
loop_
_entity_poly.entity_id
_entity_poly.type
_entity_poly.pdbx_seq_one_letter_code
_entity_poly.pdbx_strand_id
1 'polypeptide(L)'
;FTMDEGLSNAVKEVFVKLHEDGLIYRGKRLVNWDPKLQTALSDLEVESKEEKGSLWHFKYFFGDKSLKTKDGNDYLVVATTRPETLLGDTAVAVHPEDERYAHLIGKNIVLPITGRLVPVVADEYVEKDFGTGCVKITPAHDFNDYEVGKRCGLAIINIFNKNAEVLAEFEYIAKAGEQISQLLPAPTDYIGLERFAARKKLVEQAEAEGWLDQIQPYDLKAPRGDRSGVIVEPLLTDQWYVKIAPLAEPAIEAVQDGRIKFVPEQYTNMYMSWMRDIQDWC
;
A
#
# COMPACT_ATOMS: atom_id res chain seq x y z
N PHE A 1 -32.57 6.07 -16.08
CA PHE A 1 -31.42 5.10 -16.09
C PHE A 1 -30.12 5.85 -16.24
N THR A 2 -29.04 5.35 -15.62
CA THR A 2 -27.71 6.00 -15.62
C THR A 2 -27.08 6.13 -17.02
N MET A 3 -27.54 5.34 -17.99
CA MET A 3 -27.09 5.39 -19.39
C MET A 3 -28.04 6.17 -20.31
N ASP A 4 -29.02 6.86 -19.73
CA ASP A 4 -29.92 7.74 -20.49
C ASP A 4 -29.14 8.89 -21.16
N GLU A 5 -29.57 9.30 -22.36
CA GLU A 5 -28.84 10.31 -23.15
C GLU A 5 -28.74 11.66 -22.42
N GLY A 6 -29.83 12.11 -21.80
CA GLY A 6 -29.84 13.35 -21.04
C GLY A 6 -28.86 13.31 -19.86
N LEU A 7 -28.85 12.19 -19.12
CA LEU A 7 -27.95 12.00 -17.99
C LEU A 7 -26.47 11.87 -18.43
N SER A 8 -26.22 11.15 -19.53
CA SER A 8 -24.88 11.01 -20.12
C SER A 8 -24.31 12.37 -20.57
N ASN A 9 -25.16 13.25 -21.14
CA ASN A 9 -24.75 14.61 -21.51
C ASN A 9 -24.44 15.46 -20.28
N ALA A 10 -25.26 15.37 -19.23
CA ALA A 10 -25.02 16.07 -17.96
C ALA A 10 -23.73 15.64 -17.31
N VAL A 11 -23.42 14.32 -17.27
CA VAL A 11 -22.16 13.79 -16.76
C VAL A 11 -20.97 14.33 -17.54
N LYS A 12 -21.04 14.35 -18.89
CA LYS A 12 -19.99 14.93 -19.73
C LYS A 12 -19.74 16.40 -19.43
N GLU A 13 -20.81 17.18 -19.34
CA GLU A 13 -20.73 18.62 -19.07
C GLU A 13 -20.06 18.88 -17.69
N VAL A 14 -20.48 18.16 -16.65
CA VAL A 14 -19.92 18.28 -15.32
C VAL A 14 -18.45 17.88 -15.31
N PHE A 15 -18.07 16.78 -15.98
CA PHE A 15 -16.69 16.34 -16.08
C PHE A 15 -15.80 17.41 -16.74
N VAL A 16 -16.22 17.93 -17.90
CA VAL A 16 -15.50 18.97 -18.64
C VAL A 16 -15.34 20.22 -17.80
N LYS A 17 -16.42 20.68 -17.16
CA LYS A 17 -16.39 21.87 -16.28
C LYS A 17 -15.43 21.70 -15.12
N LEU A 18 -15.48 20.57 -14.41
CA LEU A 18 -14.56 20.31 -13.30
C LEU A 18 -13.10 20.23 -13.77
N HIS A 19 -12.86 19.74 -14.99
CA HIS A 19 -11.51 19.75 -15.58
C HIS A 19 -11.06 21.18 -15.91
N GLU A 20 -11.92 22.01 -16.51
CA GLU A 20 -11.63 23.43 -16.80
C GLU A 20 -11.36 24.23 -15.51
N ASP A 21 -12.08 23.92 -14.42
CA ASP A 21 -11.88 24.50 -13.11
C ASP A 21 -10.60 23.99 -12.40
N GLY A 22 -9.85 23.06 -13.04
CA GLY A 22 -8.62 22.48 -12.49
C GLY A 22 -8.85 21.50 -11.32
N LEU A 23 -10.08 21.03 -11.16
CA LEU A 23 -10.49 20.08 -10.11
C LEU A 23 -10.36 18.62 -10.54
N ILE A 24 -10.31 18.34 -11.85
CA ILE A 24 -10.00 16.99 -12.35
C ILE A 24 -8.57 16.96 -12.86
N TYR A 25 -7.84 15.93 -12.44
CA TYR A 25 -6.47 15.69 -12.86
C TYR A 25 -6.19 14.20 -13.09
N ARG A 26 -5.19 13.92 -13.90
CA ARG A 26 -4.66 12.57 -14.07
C ARG A 26 -3.41 12.42 -13.19
N GLY A 27 -3.37 11.36 -12.40
CA GLY A 27 -2.25 11.10 -11.50
C GLY A 27 -2.00 9.61 -11.31
N LYS A 28 -0.75 9.27 -11.01
CA LYS A 28 -0.35 7.92 -10.63
C LYS A 28 -0.49 7.79 -9.11
N ARG A 29 -1.41 6.94 -8.69
CA ARG A 29 -1.64 6.63 -7.27
C ARG A 29 -1.90 5.15 -7.08
N LEU A 30 -1.77 4.71 -5.84
CA LEU A 30 -2.15 3.36 -5.45
C LEU A 30 -3.68 3.25 -5.46
N VAL A 31 -4.19 2.22 -6.14
CA VAL A 31 -5.63 1.92 -6.24
C VAL A 31 -5.88 0.46 -5.90
N ASN A 32 -7.10 0.14 -5.48
CA ASN A 32 -7.56 -1.23 -5.43
C ASN A 32 -7.73 -1.75 -6.86
N TRP A 33 -6.92 -2.72 -7.26
CA TRP A 33 -6.92 -3.29 -8.59
C TRP A 33 -7.44 -4.70 -8.61
N ASP A 34 -8.40 -4.98 -9.49
CA ASP A 34 -8.87 -6.34 -9.77
C ASP A 34 -8.05 -6.93 -10.92
N PRO A 35 -7.13 -7.87 -10.66
CA PRO A 35 -6.27 -8.42 -11.71
C PRO A 35 -7.01 -9.32 -12.69
N LYS A 36 -8.20 -9.84 -12.33
CA LYS A 36 -9.04 -10.66 -13.21
C LYS A 36 -9.89 -9.83 -14.16
N LEU A 37 -10.49 -8.76 -13.65
CA LEU A 37 -11.30 -7.84 -14.45
C LEU A 37 -10.46 -6.73 -15.10
N GLN A 38 -9.22 -6.56 -14.67
CA GLN A 38 -8.28 -5.52 -15.11
C GLN A 38 -8.87 -4.10 -15.00
N THR A 39 -9.44 -3.83 -13.84
CA THR A 39 -10.05 -2.53 -13.52
C THR A 39 -9.72 -2.09 -12.10
N ALA A 40 -9.68 -0.78 -11.90
CA ALA A 40 -9.67 -0.21 -10.56
C ALA A 40 -11.04 -0.41 -9.90
N LEU A 41 -11.04 -0.62 -8.60
CA LEU A 41 -12.22 -0.75 -7.76
C LEU A 41 -12.29 0.43 -6.79
N SER A 42 -13.50 0.92 -6.55
CA SER A 42 -13.74 1.81 -5.41
C SER A 42 -13.73 1.02 -4.09
N ASP A 43 -13.55 1.72 -2.97
CA ASP A 43 -13.55 1.07 -1.65
C ASP A 43 -14.89 0.36 -1.34
N LEU A 44 -15.99 0.83 -1.93
CA LEU A 44 -17.32 0.22 -1.78
C LEU A 44 -17.47 -1.13 -2.52
N GLU A 45 -16.61 -1.38 -3.52
CA GLU A 45 -16.57 -2.62 -4.30
C GLU A 45 -15.56 -3.64 -3.72
N VAL A 46 -14.94 -3.32 -2.58
CA VAL A 46 -13.98 -4.21 -1.89
C VAL A 46 -14.62 -4.79 -0.63
N GLU A 47 -14.81 -6.09 -0.63
CA GLU A 47 -15.33 -6.84 0.52
C GLU A 47 -14.18 -7.45 1.33
N SER A 48 -14.15 -7.23 2.64
CA SER A 48 -13.20 -7.91 3.53
C SER A 48 -13.77 -9.27 3.96
N LYS A 49 -13.09 -10.35 3.58
CA LYS A 49 -13.47 -11.72 3.99
C LYS A 49 -12.45 -12.29 4.97
N GLU A 50 -12.95 -12.84 6.07
CA GLU A 50 -12.10 -13.55 7.04
C GLU A 50 -11.64 -14.88 6.43
N GLU A 51 -10.34 -15.10 6.41
CA GLU A 51 -9.71 -16.29 5.85
C GLU A 51 -8.57 -16.77 6.75
N LYS A 52 -8.41 -18.08 6.80
CA LYS A 52 -7.25 -18.66 7.47
C LYS A 52 -6.02 -18.51 6.56
N GLY A 53 -5.01 -17.86 7.07
CA GLY A 53 -3.75 -17.64 6.39
C GLY A 53 -2.56 -17.90 7.29
N SER A 54 -1.47 -17.25 7.00
CA SER A 54 -0.26 -17.34 7.78
C SER A 54 0.39 -15.96 7.93
N LEU A 55 1.13 -15.81 8.98
CA LEU A 55 2.06 -14.73 9.21
C LEU A 55 3.46 -15.32 9.08
N TRP A 56 4.21 -14.90 8.06
CA TRP A 56 5.56 -15.36 7.80
C TRP A 56 6.55 -14.40 8.44
N HIS A 57 7.54 -14.93 9.16
CA HIS A 57 8.59 -14.19 9.82
C HIS A 57 9.90 -14.42 9.07
N PHE A 58 10.54 -13.33 8.59
CA PHE A 58 11.77 -13.38 7.82
C PHE A 58 12.90 -12.61 8.50
N LYS A 59 14.11 -13.16 8.42
CA LYS A 59 15.33 -12.52 8.91
C LYS A 59 15.91 -11.61 7.84
N TYR A 60 16.02 -10.33 8.14
CA TYR A 60 16.65 -9.31 7.32
C TYR A 60 17.97 -8.93 7.93
N PHE A 61 19.07 -9.35 7.31
CA PHE A 61 20.43 -9.18 7.86
C PHE A 61 20.90 -7.74 7.70
N PHE A 62 21.70 -7.26 8.66
CA PHE A 62 22.32 -5.95 8.55
C PHE A 62 23.35 -5.90 7.43
N GLY A 63 23.42 -4.77 6.71
CA GLY A 63 24.44 -4.53 5.69
C GLY A 63 25.83 -4.38 6.32
N ASP A 64 25.92 -3.80 7.50
CA ASP A 64 27.13 -3.75 8.32
C ASP A 64 27.14 -4.92 9.32
N LYS A 65 28.04 -5.86 9.12
CA LYS A 65 28.18 -7.07 9.96
C LYS A 65 28.55 -6.81 11.42
N SER A 66 28.97 -5.58 11.76
CA SER A 66 29.24 -5.16 13.13
C SER A 66 27.97 -4.82 13.91
N LEU A 67 26.87 -4.53 13.21
CA LEU A 67 25.59 -4.18 13.83
C LEU A 67 24.93 -5.42 14.43
N LYS A 68 24.35 -5.22 15.61
CA LYS A 68 23.58 -6.23 16.33
C LYS A 68 22.34 -5.59 16.94
N THR A 69 21.29 -6.39 17.10
CA THR A 69 20.17 -6.03 17.98
C THR A 69 20.64 -6.05 19.45
N LYS A 70 19.83 -5.55 20.36
CA LYS A 70 20.11 -5.64 21.81
C LYS A 70 20.26 -7.11 22.28
N ASP A 71 19.59 -8.04 21.62
CA ASP A 71 19.66 -9.49 21.90
C ASP A 71 20.86 -10.17 21.21
N GLY A 72 21.70 -9.41 20.51
CA GLY A 72 22.92 -9.90 19.86
C GLY A 72 22.74 -10.48 18.47
N ASN A 73 21.53 -10.43 17.88
CA ASN A 73 21.28 -10.91 16.53
C ASN A 73 21.85 -9.96 15.48
N ASP A 74 22.32 -10.48 14.34
CA ASP A 74 22.79 -9.73 13.19
C ASP A 74 21.71 -9.49 12.12
N TYR A 75 20.45 -9.62 12.50
CA TYR A 75 19.27 -9.43 11.66
C TYR A 75 18.12 -8.82 12.44
N LEU A 76 17.18 -8.22 11.72
CA LEU A 76 15.82 -7.93 12.19
C LEU A 76 14.87 -9.02 11.71
N VAL A 77 13.84 -9.32 12.49
CA VAL A 77 12.75 -10.20 12.05
C VAL A 77 11.55 -9.35 11.67
N VAL A 78 11.11 -9.46 10.42
CA VAL A 78 9.87 -8.84 9.93
C VAL A 78 8.78 -9.88 9.77
N ALA A 79 7.55 -9.52 10.12
CA ALA A 79 6.39 -10.39 9.98
C ALA A 79 5.45 -9.85 8.91
N THR A 80 4.97 -10.70 7.99
CA THR A 80 4.10 -10.30 6.89
C THR A 80 3.10 -11.38 6.51
N THR A 81 1.92 -10.95 6.09
CA THR A 81 0.91 -11.82 5.43
C THR A 81 1.10 -11.89 3.91
N ARG A 82 2.02 -11.07 3.35
CA ARG A 82 2.27 -10.94 1.91
C ARG A 82 3.77 -11.09 1.57
N PRO A 83 4.33 -12.31 1.69
CA PRO A 83 5.74 -12.55 1.39
C PRO A 83 6.16 -12.09 -0.02
N GLU A 84 5.31 -12.28 -1.01
CA GLU A 84 5.56 -11.95 -2.42
C GLU A 84 5.98 -10.51 -2.66
N THR A 85 5.54 -9.58 -1.80
CA THR A 85 5.87 -8.15 -1.97
C THR A 85 7.26 -7.78 -1.46
N LEU A 86 7.96 -8.69 -0.77
CA LEU A 86 9.33 -8.49 -0.25
C LEU A 86 10.29 -7.94 -1.32
N LEU A 87 10.15 -8.39 -2.57
CA LEU A 87 10.98 -7.93 -3.67
C LEU A 87 10.88 -6.41 -3.92
N GLY A 88 9.79 -5.78 -3.48
CA GLY A 88 9.52 -4.34 -3.61
C GLY A 88 9.77 -3.53 -2.33
N ASP A 89 10.29 -4.14 -1.25
CA ASP A 89 10.52 -3.43 0.00
C ASP A 89 11.52 -2.29 -0.17
N THR A 90 11.24 -1.16 0.51
CA THR A 90 12.09 0.04 0.46
C THR A 90 12.57 0.49 1.83
N ALA A 91 12.05 -0.08 2.90
CA ALA A 91 12.52 0.14 4.28
C ALA A 91 12.02 -0.97 5.21
N VAL A 92 12.57 -0.98 6.42
CA VAL A 92 11.93 -1.58 7.60
C VAL A 92 11.61 -0.45 8.56
N ALA A 93 10.35 -0.37 9.00
CA ALA A 93 9.92 0.61 9.99
C ALA A 93 9.92 0.01 11.40
N VAL A 94 10.29 0.84 12.37
CA VAL A 94 10.21 0.57 13.80
C VAL A 94 9.56 1.77 14.50
N HIS A 95 8.95 1.54 15.66
CA HIS A 95 8.40 2.67 16.41
C HIS A 95 9.53 3.56 16.97
N PRO A 96 9.43 4.90 16.89
CA PRO A 96 10.51 5.81 17.31
C PRO A 96 10.90 5.66 18.79
N GLU A 97 9.96 5.29 19.65
CA GLU A 97 10.18 5.06 21.08
C GLU A 97 10.51 3.61 21.43
N ASP A 98 10.70 2.71 20.44
CA ASP A 98 11.05 1.34 20.72
C ASP A 98 12.56 1.24 21.01
N GLU A 99 12.88 1.14 22.30
CA GLU A 99 14.26 1.05 22.76
C GLU A 99 15.02 -0.16 22.20
N ARG A 100 14.33 -1.21 21.76
CA ARG A 100 14.98 -2.41 21.18
C ARG A 100 15.73 -2.05 19.90
N TYR A 101 15.17 -1.12 19.11
CA TYR A 101 15.60 -0.81 17.75
C TYR A 101 16.09 0.63 17.54
N ALA A 102 15.95 1.53 18.53
CA ALA A 102 16.32 2.94 18.42
C ALA A 102 17.73 3.17 17.87
N HIS A 103 18.70 2.35 18.25
CA HIS A 103 20.10 2.44 17.79
C HIS A 103 20.31 1.97 16.34
N LEU A 104 19.32 1.34 15.73
CA LEU A 104 19.35 0.84 14.35
C LEU A 104 18.71 1.79 13.35
N ILE A 105 18.00 2.82 13.81
CA ILE A 105 17.38 3.83 12.95
C ILE A 105 18.47 4.50 12.10
N GLY A 106 18.22 4.59 10.78
CA GLY A 106 19.18 5.11 9.81
C GLY A 106 20.26 4.12 9.38
N LYS A 107 20.29 2.89 9.93
CA LYS A 107 21.16 1.83 9.47
C LYS A 107 20.53 1.07 8.32
N ASN A 108 21.34 0.35 7.54
CA ASN A 108 20.88 -0.41 6.39
C ASN A 108 20.80 -1.90 6.68
N ILE A 109 19.80 -2.52 6.13
CA ILE A 109 19.63 -3.98 6.03
C ILE A 109 19.77 -4.40 4.57
N VAL A 110 20.13 -5.66 4.35
CA VAL A 110 20.18 -6.29 3.01
C VAL A 110 18.89 -7.05 2.81
N LEU A 111 18.15 -6.70 1.77
CA LEU A 111 16.97 -7.48 1.39
C LEU A 111 17.38 -8.83 0.83
N PRO A 112 16.79 -9.92 1.30
CA PRO A 112 16.97 -11.23 0.70
C PRO A 112 16.66 -11.19 -0.82
N ILE A 113 17.23 -12.12 -1.58
CA ILE A 113 17.04 -12.33 -3.01
C ILE A 113 17.59 -11.17 -3.86
N THR A 114 17.18 -9.92 -3.60
CA THR A 114 17.58 -8.77 -4.41
C THR A 114 18.93 -8.17 -4.04
N GLY A 115 19.39 -8.38 -2.80
CA GLY A 115 20.62 -7.79 -2.26
C GLY A 115 20.56 -6.27 -2.07
N ARG A 116 19.40 -5.62 -2.29
CA ARG A 116 19.25 -4.17 -2.13
C ARG A 116 19.46 -3.77 -0.67
N LEU A 117 20.13 -2.63 -0.48
CA LEU A 117 20.21 -2.00 0.84
C LEU A 117 18.99 -1.11 1.05
N VAL A 118 18.29 -1.32 2.16
CA VAL A 118 17.15 -0.51 2.56
C VAL A 118 17.33 -0.01 4.00
N PRO A 119 16.91 1.22 4.32
CA PRO A 119 17.10 1.80 5.64
C PRO A 119 16.12 1.21 6.67
N VAL A 120 16.52 1.25 7.93
CA VAL A 120 15.60 1.19 9.07
C VAL A 120 15.10 2.60 9.34
N VAL A 121 13.79 2.80 9.32
CA VAL A 121 13.14 4.12 9.54
C VAL A 121 12.29 4.10 10.80
N ALA A 122 12.03 5.27 11.36
CA ALA A 122 11.13 5.42 12.49
C ALA A 122 9.76 5.96 12.01
N ASP A 123 8.69 5.30 12.41
CA ASP A 123 7.32 5.78 12.15
C ASP A 123 6.36 5.31 13.26
N GLU A 124 5.52 6.22 13.75
CA GLU A 124 4.51 5.95 14.80
C GLU A 124 3.41 4.96 14.37
N TYR A 125 3.32 4.68 13.07
CA TYR A 125 2.44 3.64 12.52
C TYR A 125 2.75 2.25 13.10
N VAL A 126 4.00 1.99 13.49
CA VAL A 126 4.43 0.68 13.99
C VAL A 126 3.95 0.47 15.42
N GLU A 127 3.20 -0.59 15.65
CA GLU A 127 2.81 -1.01 17.00
C GLU A 127 3.94 -1.82 17.66
N LYS A 128 4.50 -1.31 18.78
CA LYS A 128 5.65 -1.92 19.48
C LYS A 128 5.40 -3.37 19.93
N ASP A 129 4.16 -3.67 20.29
CA ASP A 129 3.76 -4.95 20.89
C ASP A 129 3.11 -5.90 19.88
N PHE A 130 2.99 -5.49 18.61
CA PHE A 130 2.48 -6.36 17.55
C PHE A 130 3.61 -7.07 16.81
N GLY A 131 3.54 -8.39 16.72
CA GLY A 131 4.54 -9.21 16.05
C GLY A 131 5.94 -9.02 16.64
N THR A 132 6.88 -8.59 15.81
CA THR A 132 8.25 -8.32 16.22
C THR A 132 8.52 -6.84 16.57
N GLY A 133 7.57 -5.95 16.32
CA GLY A 133 7.78 -4.50 16.37
C GLY A 133 8.59 -3.95 15.18
N CYS A 134 8.83 -4.79 14.16
CA CYS A 134 9.48 -4.42 12.91
C CYS A 134 8.54 -4.70 11.74
N VAL A 135 8.24 -3.69 10.93
CA VAL A 135 7.35 -3.80 9.78
C VAL A 135 8.13 -3.52 8.51
N LYS A 136 8.07 -4.45 7.54
CA LYS A 136 8.58 -4.20 6.20
C LYS A 136 7.72 -3.13 5.52
N ILE A 137 8.30 -2.24 4.76
CA ILE A 137 7.59 -1.16 4.07
C ILE A 137 7.71 -1.33 2.57
N THR A 138 6.55 -1.57 1.93
CA THR A 138 6.42 -1.80 0.49
C THR A 138 5.41 -0.83 -0.12
N PRO A 139 5.77 0.43 -0.35
CA PRO A 139 4.83 1.50 -0.69
C PRO A 139 4.04 1.29 -1.98
N ALA A 140 4.52 0.44 -2.90
CA ALA A 140 3.79 0.14 -4.14
C ALA A 140 2.67 -0.90 -3.95
N HIS A 141 2.60 -1.62 -2.83
CA HIS A 141 1.75 -2.81 -2.66
C HIS A 141 0.95 -2.83 -1.36
N ASP A 142 0.96 -1.74 -0.60
CA ASP A 142 0.15 -1.56 0.61
C ASP A 142 -0.14 -0.06 0.82
N PHE A 143 -1.40 0.27 1.15
CA PHE A 143 -1.84 1.66 1.33
C PHE A 143 -1.22 2.32 2.56
N ASN A 144 -1.06 1.59 3.65
CA ASN A 144 -0.44 2.12 4.86
C ASN A 144 1.06 2.34 4.65
N ASP A 145 1.72 1.38 3.99
CA ASP A 145 3.13 1.49 3.62
C ASP A 145 3.38 2.65 2.64
N TYR A 146 2.41 2.93 1.75
CA TYR A 146 2.46 4.09 0.86
C TYR A 146 2.49 5.41 1.65
N GLU A 147 1.66 5.54 2.68
CA GLU A 147 1.65 6.72 3.53
C GLU A 147 2.91 6.83 4.40
N VAL A 148 3.42 5.71 4.95
CA VAL A 148 4.74 5.69 5.61
C VAL A 148 5.83 6.11 4.63
N GLY A 149 5.81 5.59 3.40
CA GLY A 149 6.75 5.95 2.35
C GLY A 149 6.76 7.45 2.04
N LYS A 150 5.59 8.08 1.99
CA LYS A 150 5.47 9.54 1.81
C LYS A 150 6.08 10.31 2.99
N ARG A 151 5.76 9.93 4.22
CA ARG A 151 6.27 10.61 5.44
C ARG A 151 7.77 10.46 5.59
N CYS A 152 8.30 9.28 5.30
CA CYS A 152 9.72 8.97 5.43
C CYS A 152 10.53 9.28 4.16
N GLY A 153 9.90 9.77 3.09
CA GLY A 153 10.58 10.09 1.82
C GLY A 153 11.20 8.88 1.13
N LEU A 154 10.55 7.71 1.23
CA LEU A 154 11.04 6.46 0.66
C LEU A 154 10.72 6.37 -0.84
N ALA A 155 11.55 5.63 -1.56
CA ALA A 155 11.25 5.23 -2.92
C ALA A 155 10.07 4.25 -2.96
N ILE A 156 9.42 4.18 -4.11
CA ILE A 156 8.34 3.26 -4.41
C ILE A 156 8.79 2.33 -5.51
N ILE A 157 8.69 1.02 -5.29
CA ILE A 157 9.13 0.01 -6.26
C ILE A 157 7.95 -0.89 -6.60
N ASN A 158 7.38 -0.69 -7.79
CA ASN A 158 6.32 -1.55 -8.30
C ASN A 158 6.94 -2.81 -8.93
N ILE A 159 6.51 -3.97 -8.43
CA ILE A 159 7.03 -5.26 -8.86
C ILE A 159 6.02 -6.08 -9.67
N PHE A 160 4.75 -5.66 -9.73
CA PHE A 160 3.70 -6.40 -10.40
C PHE A 160 3.13 -5.65 -11.61
N ASN A 161 2.75 -6.43 -12.62
CA ASN A 161 1.96 -5.95 -13.74
C ASN A 161 0.43 -5.98 -13.42
N LYS A 162 -0.40 -5.59 -14.38
CA LYS A 162 -1.87 -5.57 -14.23
C LYS A 162 -2.51 -6.96 -14.00
N ASN A 163 -1.81 -8.03 -14.32
CA ASN A 163 -2.24 -9.42 -14.04
C ASN A 163 -1.79 -9.89 -12.65
N ALA A 164 -1.14 -9.04 -11.86
CA ALA A 164 -0.46 -9.38 -10.62
C ALA A 164 0.64 -10.46 -10.83
N GLU A 165 1.37 -10.36 -11.95
CA GLU A 165 2.55 -11.15 -12.25
C GLU A 165 3.81 -10.30 -12.04
N VAL A 166 4.90 -10.95 -11.62
CA VAL A 166 6.19 -10.27 -11.38
C VAL A 166 6.75 -9.72 -12.68
N LEU A 167 7.05 -8.43 -12.70
CA LEU A 167 7.66 -7.72 -13.83
C LEU A 167 9.09 -8.24 -14.11
N ALA A 168 9.53 -8.14 -15.35
CA ALA A 168 10.93 -8.41 -15.73
C ALA A 168 11.88 -7.30 -15.24
N GLU A 169 11.38 -6.09 -15.16
CA GLU A 169 12.06 -4.92 -14.64
C GLU A 169 11.10 -4.19 -13.69
N PHE A 170 11.54 -3.97 -12.45
CA PHE A 170 10.75 -3.26 -11.45
C PHE A 170 10.76 -1.75 -11.72
N GLU A 171 9.61 -1.13 -11.63
CA GLU A 171 9.46 0.31 -11.81
C GLU A 171 9.86 1.04 -10.52
N TYR A 172 10.97 1.77 -10.56
CA TYR A 172 11.46 2.57 -9.45
C TYR A 172 10.98 4.02 -9.59
N ILE A 173 10.33 4.52 -8.56
CA ILE A 173 9.86 5.90 -8.42
C ILE A 173 10.56 6.48 -7.21
N ALA A 174 11.35 7.54 -7.42
CA ALA A 174 12.18 8.09 -6.34
C ALA A 174 11.36 8.64 -5.19
N LYS A 175 10.19 9.22 -5.50
CA LYS A 175 9.31 9.82 -4.51
C LYS A 175 7.84 9.69 -4.92
N ALA A 176 6.95 9.54 -3.95
CA ALA A 176 5.51 9.48 -4.17
C ALA A 176 5.00 10.68 -5.00
N GLY A 177 4.22 10.38 -6.05
CA GLY A 177 3.69 11.37 -6.99
C GLY A 177 4.59 11.71 -8.17
N GLU A 178 5.83 11.23 -8.20
CA GLU A 178 6.75 11.37 -9.33
C GLU A 178 6.51 10.28 -10.39
N GLN A 179 7.16 10.44 -11.54
CA GLN A 179 7.16 9.45 -12.61
C GLN A 179 8.23 8.36 -12.34
N ILE A 180 8.14 7.26 -13.09
CA ILE A 180 9.18 6.22 -13.08
C ILE A 180 10.50 6.87 -13.46
N SER A 181 11.48 6.79 -12.56
CA SER A 181 12.82 7.39 -12.77
C SER A 181 13.86 6.36 -13.20
N GLN A 182 13.62 5.07 -12.90
CA GLN A 182 14.55 3.99 -13.21
C GLN A 182 13.81 2.66 -13.33
N LEU A 183 14.39 1.73 -14.10
CA LEU A 183 14.01 0.31 -14.11
C LEU A 183 15.09 -0.51 -13.40
N LEU A 184 14.67 -1.38 -12.49
CA LEU A 184 15.57 -2.26 -11.75
C LEU A 184 15.37 -3.70 -12.24
N PRO A 185 16.43 -4.46 -12.54
CA PRO A 185 16.26 -5.85 -12.97
C PRO A 185 15.61 -6.69 -11.88
N ALA A 186 14.60 -7.46 -12.26
CA ALA A 186 13.99 -8.45 -11.39
C ALA A 186 14.88 -9.69 -11.26
N PRO A 187 14.80 -10.41 -10.13
CA PRO A 187 15.43 -11.73 -10.04
C PRO A 187 14.85 -12.67 -11.09
N THR A 188 15.71 -13.24 -11.93
CA THR A 188 15.33 -13.98 -13.15
C THR A 188 14.30 -15.08 -12.88
N ASP A 189 14.46 -15.77 -11.77
CA ASP A 189 13.62 -16.91 -11.40
C ASP A 189 12.21 -16.53 -10.95
N TYR A 190 11.93 -15.24 -10.77
CA TYR A 190 10.62 -14.73 -10.36
C TYR A 190 9.84 -14.09 -11.50
N ILE A 191 10.51 -13.75 -12.61
CA ILE A 191 9.89 -13.05 -13.74
C ILE A 191 8.69 -13.83 -14.28
N GLY A 192 7.55 -13.15 -14.42
CA GLY A 192 6.30 -13.70 -14.95
C GLY A 192 5.54 -14.62 -14.00
N LEU A 193 6.03 -14.88 -12.79
CA LEU A 193 5.27 -15.63 -11.81
C LEU A 193 4.07 -14.82 -11.31
N GLU A 194 2.90 -15.48 -11.28
CA GLU A 194 1.73 -14.92 -10.59
C GLU A 194 2.06 -14.77 -9.09
N ARG A 195 1.54 -13.72 -8.44
CA ARG A 195 1.89 -13.32 -7.07
C ARG A 195 1.88 -14.46 -6.05
N PHE A 196 0.91 -15.37 -6.09
CA PHE A 196 0.86 -16.50 -5.15
C PHE A 196 1.86 -17.60 -5.49
N ALA A 197 2.20 -17.77 -6.76
CA ALA A 197 3.30 -18.64 -7.18
C ALA A 197 4.65 -18.04 -6.75
N ALA A 198 4.81 -16.72 -6.90
CA ALA A 198 5.97 -15.99 -6.39
C ALA A 198 6.10 -16.11 -4.86
N ARG A 199 4.97 -15.97 -4.12
CA ARG A 199 4.91 -16.19 -2.65
C ARG A 199 5.43 -17.57 -2.27
N LYS A 200 4.88 -18.61 -2.90
CA LYS A 200 5.27 -20.01 -2.61
C LYS A 200 6.78 -20.18 -2.81
N LYS A 201 7.28 -19.77 -3.97
CA LYS A 201 8.71 -19.87 -4.30
C LYS A 201 9.59 -19.11 -3.30
N LEU A 202 9.19 -17.92 -2.92
CA LEU A 202 9.93 -17.09 -1.97
C LEU A 202 10.02 -17.76 -0.59
N VAL A 203 8.92 -18.32 -0.10
CA VAL A 203 8.90 -19.03 1.18
C VAL A 203 9.78 -20.29 1.13
N GLU A 204 9.72 -21.08 0.05
CA GLU A 204 10.57 -22.25 -0.16
C GLU A 204 12.06 -21.86 -0.20
N GLN A 205 12.41 -20.77 -0.88
CA GLN A 205 13.78 -20.27 -0.92
C GLN A 205 14.24 -19.77 0.46
N ALA A 206 13.37 -19.05 1.18
CA ALA A 206 13.66 -18.56 2.52
C ALA A 206 13.96 -19.69 3.51
N GLU A 207 13.22 -20.79 3.41
CA GLU A 207 13.47 -22.01 4.22
C GLU A 207 14.79 -22.66 3.84
N ALA A 208 15.03 -22.85 2.54
CA ALA A 208 16.25 -23.51 2.04
C ALA A 208 17.52 -22.72 2.38
N GLU A 209 17.48 -21.38 2.36
CA GLU A 209 18.59 -20.50 2.64
C GLU A 209 18.70 -20.08 4.13
N GLY A 210 17.73 -20.49 4.98
CA GLY A 210 17.76 -20.31 6.43
C GLY A 210 17.41 -18.91 6.93
N TRP A 211 16.79 -18.06 6.11
CA TRP A 211 16.30 -16.74 6.52
C TRP A 211 14.77 -16.70 6.78
N LEU A 212 14.06 -17.82 6.62
CA LEU A 212 12.72 -18.02 7.20
C LEU A 212 12.92 -18.30 8.71
N ASP A 213 12.29 -17.50 9.57
CA ASP A 213 12.35 -17.68 11.02
C ASP A 213 11.24 -18.61 11.51
N GLN A 214 9.99 -18.27 11.19
CA GLN A 214 8.82 -19.10 11.51
C GLN A 214 7.64 -18.80 10.60
N ILE A 215 6.66 -19.73 10.59
CA ILE A 215 5.35 -19.54 9.97
C ILE A 215 4.31 -19.72 11.08
N GLN A 216 3.52 -18.70 11.32
CA GLN A 216 2.47 -18.70 12.33
C GLN A 216 1.09 -18.71 11.66
N PRO A 217 0.15 -19.60 12.05
CA PRO A 217 -1.25 -19.48 11.63
C PRO A 217 -1.81 -18.11 12.02
N TYR A 218 -2.50 -17.47 11.08
CA TYR A 218 -3.03 -16.13 11.29
C TYR A 218 -4.37 -15.96 10.55
N ASP A 219 -5.39 -15.47 11.26
CA ASP A 219 -6.68 -15.15 10.66
C ASP A 219 -6.59 -13.74 10.06
N LEU A 220 -6.67 -13.63 8.75
CA LEU A 220 -6.55 -12.38 8.02
C LEU A 220 -7.87 -11.97 7.38
N LYS A 221 -8.04 -10.69 7.17
CA LYS A 221 -9.13 -10.11 6.37
C LYS A 221 -8.63 -9.87 4.95
N ALA A 222 -8.98 -10.78 4.04
CA ALA A 222 -8.58 -10.67 2.64
C ALA A 222 -9.50 -9.69 1.90
N PRO A 223 -8.97 -8.60 1.28
CA PRO A 223 -9.76 -7.71 0.45
C PRO A 223 -10.09 -8.40 -0.87
N ARG A 224 -11.37 -8.50 -1.22
CA ARG A 224 -11.84 -9.15 -2.45
C ARG A 224 -12.75 -8.22 -3.24
N GLY A 225 -12.61 -8.23 -4.56
CA GLY A 225 -13.56 -7.54 -5.43
C GLY A 225 -14.93 -8.21 -5.37
N ASP A 226 -15.99 -7.44 -5.16
CA ASP A 226 -17.38 -7.89 -5.03
C ASP A 226 -17.87 -8.69 -6.24
N ARG A 227 -17.47 -8.27 -7.46
CA ARG A 227 -17.87 -8.91 -8.73
C ARG A 227 -17.04 -10.13 -9.10
N SER A 228 -15.74 -10.10 -8.87
CA SER A 228 -14.81 -11.15 -9.31
C SER A 228 -14.55 -12.22 -8.24
N GLY A 229 -14.68 -11.84 -6.97
CA GLY A 229 -14.31 -12.64 -5.80
C GLY A 229 -12.80 -12.84 -5.63
N VAL A 230 -11.95 -12.26 -6.50
CA VAL A 230 -10.49 -12.41 -6.37
C VAL A 230 -9.94 -11.43 -5.34
N ILE A 231 -8.80 -11.79 -4.75
CA ILE A 231 -8.07 -10.90 -3.85
C ILE A 231 -7.58 -9.69 -4.66
N VAL A 232 -7.91 -8.51 -4.18
CA VAL A 232 -7.51 -7.23 -4.76
C VAL A 232 -5.99 -7.04 -4.63
N GLU A 233 -5.36 -6.42 -5.62
CA GLU A 233 -3.96 -6.03 -5.58
C GLU A 233 -3.86 -4.50 -5.49
N PRO A 234 -3.24 -3.93 -4.45
CA PRO A 234 -2.84 -2.54 -4.47
C PRO A 234 -1.86 -2.31 -5.63
N LEU A 235 -2.23 -1.48 -6.59
CA LEU A 235 -1.44 -1.25 -7.81
C LEU A 235 -1.31 0.23 -8.10
N LEU A 236 -0.09 0.67 -8.43
CA LEU A 236 0.18 2.01 -8.92
C LEU A 236 -0.27 2.12 -10.39
N THR A 237 -1.25 2.96 -10.65
CA THR A 237 -1.75 3.19 -12.00
C THR A 237 -2.18 4.63 -12.21
N ASP A 238 -2.10 5.09 -13.46
CA ASP A 238 -2.64 6.39 -13.85
C ASP A 238 -4.15 6.34 -13.87
N GLN A 239 -4.78 7.20 -13.10
CA GLN A 239 -6.22 7.33 -12.99
C GLN A 239 -6.64 8.80 -13.03
N TRP A 240 -7.92 9.06 -13.27
CA TRP A 240 -8.53 10.35 -13.15
C TRP A 240 -9.03 10.57 -11.73
N TYR A 241 -8.67 11.71 -11.15
CA TYR A 241 -9.06 12.08 -9.80
C TYR A 241 -9.76 13.43 -9.76
N VAL A 242 -10.74 13.56 -8.86
CA VAL A 242 -11.34 14.83 -8.48
C VAL A 242 -10.64 15.32 -7.20
N LYS A 243 -10.09 16.54 -7.24
CA LYS A 243 -9.65 17.26 -6.03
C LYS A 243 -10.89 17.62 -5.23
N ILE A 244 -11.19 16.82 -4.23
CA ILE A 244 -12.48 16.91 -3.55
C ILE A 244 -12.49 17.95 -2.41
N ALA A 245 -11.33 18.24 -1.80
CA ALA A 245 -11.26 19.16 -0.67
C ALA A 245 -11.87 20.55 -0.94
N PRO A 246 -11.59 21.25 -2.08
CA PRO A 246 -12.21 22.53 -2.37
C PRO A 246 -13.73 22.47 -2.55
N LEU A 247 -14.26 21.30 -2.89
CA LEU A 247 -15.71 21.07 -3.01
C LEU A 247 -16.34 20.71 -1.65
N ALA A 248 -15.57 20.08 -0.77
CA ALA A 248 -16.03 19.68 0.56
C ALA A 248 -16.14 20.87 1.52
N GLU A 249 -15.22 21.82 1.47
CA GLU A 249 -15.19 22.98 2.36
C GLU A 249 -16.52 23.74 2.41
N PRO A 250 -17.09 24.24 1.29
CA PRO A 250 -18.36 24.95 1.31
C PRO A 250 -19.54 24.07 1.73
N ALA A 251 -19.45 22.76 1.52
CA ALA A 251 -20.47 21.80 1.95
C ALA A 251 -20.43 21.58 3.46
N ILE A 252 -19.24 21.53 4.06
CA ILE A 252 -19.03 21.50 5.53
C ILE A 252 -19.61 22.78 6.16
N GLU A 253 -19.25 23.96 5.62
CA GLU A 253 -19.74 25.26 6.10
C GLU A 253 -21.27 25.33 6.06
N ALA A 254 -21.90 24.86 4.98
CA ALA A 254 -23.35 24.88 4.83
C ALA A 254 -24.10 24.05 5.90
N VAL A 255 -23.46 23.02 6.43
CA VAL A 255 -24.00 22.25 7.54
C VAL A 255 -23.72 22.91 8.89
N GLN A 256 -22.52 23.48 9.05
CA GLN A 256 -22.14 24.15 10.30
C GLN A 256 -22.95 25.43 10.57
N ASP A 257 -23.27 26.19 9.54
CA ASP A 257 -24.05 27.42 9.65
C ASP A 257 -25.57 27.19 9.60
N GLY A 258 -25.98 25.93 9.40
CA GLY A 258 -27.39 25.52 9.44
C GLY A 258 -28.16 25.74 8.14
N ARG A 259 -27.52 26.12 7.02
CA ARG A 259 -28.13 26.16 5.70
C ARG A 259 -28.61 24.77 5.25
N ILE A 260 -27.87 23.71 5.64
CA ILE A 260 -28.25 22.32 5.44
C ILE A 260 -28.44 21.67 6.80
N LYS A 261 -29.56 20.98 7.02
CA LYS A 261 -29.87 20.26 8.25
C LYS A 261 -30.21 18.82 7.95
N PHE A 262 -29.68 17.91 8.74
CA PHE A 262 -30.02 16.48 8.65
C PHE A 262 -31.24 16.17 9.54
N VAL A 263 -32.13 15.30 9.02
CA VAL A 263 -33.28 14.78 9.75
C VAL A 263 -33.25 13.25 9.65
N PRO A 264 -33.02 12.54 10.74
CA PRO A 264 -32.70 13.02 12.09
C PRO A 264 -31.29 13.59 12.22
N GLU A 265 -31.09 14.48 13.21
CA GLU A 265 -29.86 15.26 13.41
C GLU A 265 -28.62 14.39 13.66
N GLN A 266 -28.80 13.18 14.17
CA GLN A 266 -27.68 12.23 14.43
C GLN A 266 -26.79 11.95 13.21
N TYR A 267 -27.31 12.07 11.98
CA TYR A 267 -26.54 11.89 10.75
C TYR A 267 -25.53 13.01 10.47
N THR A 268 -25.66 14.14 11.17
CA THR A 268 -24.70 15.25 11.06
C THR A 268 -23.28 14.80 11.41
N ASN A 269 -23.12 14.02 12.49
CA ASN A 269 -21.81 13.52 12.92
C ASN A 269 -21.17 12.59 11.88
N MET A 270 -21.97 11.69 11.32
CA MET A 270 -21.52 10.78 10.26
C MET A 270 -21.08 11.57 9.00
N TYR A 271 -21.89 12.52 8.56
CA TYR A 271 -21.57 13.40 7.44
C TYR A 271 -20.28 14.17 7.68
N MET A 272 -20.13 14.81 8.85
CA MET A 272 -18.95 15.61 9.19
C MET A 272 -17.68 14.74 9.29
N SER A 273 -17.78 13.50 9.75
CA SER A 273 -16.66 12.56 9.77
C SER A 273 -16.18 12.25 8.35
N TRP A 274 -17.10 11.92 7.45
CA TRP A 274 -16.77 11.67 6.04
C TRP A 274 -16.14 12.88 5.35
N MET A 275 -16.72 14.06 5.55
CA MET A 275 -16.31 15.29 4.85
C MET A 275 -14.95 15.85 5.33
N ARG A 276 -14.58 15.63 6.60
CA ARG A 276 -13.29 16.11 7.14
C ARG A 276 -12.10 15.31 6.65
N ASP A 277 -12.29 14.01 6.47
CA ASP A 277 -11.23 13.09 6.08
C ASP A 277 -11.33 12.68 4.59
N ILE A 278 -12.12 13.45 3.81
CA ILE A 278 -12.39 13.11 2.41
C ILE A 278 -11.10 13.18 1.58
N GLN A 279 -10.84 12.12 0.84
CA GLN A 279 -9.68 12.01 -0.05
C GLN A 279 -10.10 12.29 -1.51
N ASP A 280 -9.11 12.67 -2.34
CA ASP A 280 -9.34 12.81 -3.77
C ASP A 280 -9.96 11.53 -4.34
N TRP A 281 -11.05 11.70 -5.06
CA TRP A 281 -11.87 10.60 -5.53
C TRP A 281 -11.43 10.12 -6.91
N CYS A 282 -11.16 8.83 -7.04
CA CYS A 282 -10.89 8.17 -8.31
C CYS A 282 -12.19 7.97 -9.12
#